data_822b52d96fa427d5383ec341b04b3951
#
_entry.id   822b52d96fa427d5383ec341b04b3951
#
_cell.length_a   1.000
_cell.length_b   1.000
_cell.length_c   1.000
_cell.angle_alpha   90.00
_cell.angle_beta   90.00
_cell.angle_gamma   90.00
#
_symmetry.space_group_name_H-M   'P 1'
#
loop_
_entity.id
_entity.type
_entity.pdbx_description
1 polymer ?
#
loop_
_entity_poly.entity_id
_entity_poly.type
_entity_poly.pdbx_seq_one_letter_code
_entity_poly.pdbx_strand_id
1 'polypeptide(L)'
;MSRKFSMTPIAHIHSDFAEKFGVPRQSGLVEELEADIVFEPAYQNPDALRGLEDFSHIWLIWVFDRAIRDTWSPTVRPPRLGGNTRMGVFATRSPFRPNPIALSCVKLAGIRQTAEGPVLRVRGADLVNGTPILDIKPYIPYADNHPDALGGFAAVPAGETLSVSIPPALLAQVPAERQEALRGVLAQDPRPHYQKDPERVYGFSFAGFEVRFTVDGDQLTVRDIRPAE
;
A
#
# COMPACT_ATOMS: atom_id res chain seq x y z
N MET A 1 36.34 4.04 4.61
CA MET A 1 35.17 4.88 4.26
C MET A 1 34.06 3.98 3.74
N SER A 2 32.83 4.11 4.25
CA SER A 2 31.69 3.33 3.76
C SER A 2 31.38 3.77 2.32
N ARG A 3 31.29 2.82 1.39
CA ARG A 3 30.92 3.06 -0.02
C ARG A 3 29.44 3.39 -0.08
N LYS A 4 29.05 4.53 -0.67
CA LYS A 4 27.66 4.87 -0.95
C LYS A 4 27.26 4.25 -2.30
N PHE A 5 26.03 3.75 -2.38
CA PHE A 5 25.43 3.26 -3.61
C PHE A 5 24.29 4.20 -3.98
N SER A 6 24.26 4.67 -5.22
CA SER A 6 23.15 5.43 -5.79
C SER A 6 22.20 4.46 -6.50
N MET A 7 20.91 4.65 -6.33
CA MET A 7 19.86 3.93 -7.05
C MET A 7 18.98 4.93 -7.78
N THR A 8 18.56 4.57 -8.98
CA THR A 8 17.65 5.38 -9.80
C THR A 8 16.30 4.69 -9.86
N PRO A 9 15.19 5.38 -9.65
CA PRO A 9 13.87 4.82 -9.91
C PRO A 9 13.73 4.34 -11.36
N ILE A 10 13.18 3.15 -11.54
CA ILE A 10 12.91 2.59 -12.86
C ILE A 10 11.47 2.83 -13.31
N ALA A 11 10.58 3.10 -12.34
CA ALA A 11 9.16 3.31 -12.57
C ALA A 11 8.53 4.08 -11.40
N HIS A 12 7.30 4.53 -11.59
CA HIS A 12 6.43 5.05 -10.54
C HIS A 12 5.10 4.29 -10.55
N ILE A 13 4.50 4.13 -9.37
CA ILE A 13 3.17 3.54 -9.26
C ILE A 13 2.09 4.63 -9.37
N HIS A 14 1.03 4.36 -10.12
CA HIS A 14 -0.20 5.12 -10.14
C HIS A 14 -1.28 4.35 -9.39
N SER A 15 -1.65 4.82 -8.21
CA SER A 15 -2.62 4.21 -7.30
C SER A 15 -3.74 5.18 -6.93
N ASP A 16 -4.79 4.65 -6.32
CA ASP A 16 -5.95 5.43 -5.89
C ASP A 16 -5.71 6.28 -4.61
N PHE A 17 -4.50 6.25 -4.04
CA PHE A 17 -4.16 6.95 -2.80
C PHE A 17 -3.28 8.17 -3.06
N ALA A 18 -3.83 9.37 -2.90
CA ALA A 18 -3.05 10.62 -2.97
C ALA A 18 -2.12 10.81 -1.76
N GLU A 19 -2.48 10.24 -0.61
CA GLU A 19 -1.77 10.37 0.65
C GLU A 19 -1.70 9.03 1.42
N LYS A 20 -0.93 9.01 2.51
CA LYS A 20 -0.69 7.78 3.29
C LYS A 20 -1.91 7.30 4.07
N PHE A 21 -2.80 8.20 4.47
CA PHE A 21 -3.98 7.83 5.25
C PHE A 21 -4.97 7.05 4.35
N GLY A 22 -5.40 5.89 4.80
CA GLY A 22 -6.23 4.97 4.03
C GLY A 22 -5.45 3.89 3.28
N VAL A 23 -4.14 4.06 3.03
CA VAL A 23 -3.32 3.00 2.40
C VAL A 23 -3.27 1.77 3.29
N PRO A 24 -3.54 0.56 2.75
CA PRO A 24 -3.40 -0.69 3.49
C PRO A 24 -2.02 -0.83 4.11
N ARG A 25 -1.94 -1.46 5.28
CA ARG A 25 -0.68 -1.56 6.04
C ARG A 25 0.33 -2.51 5.43
N GLN A 26 -0.12 -3.44 4.62
CA GLN A 26 0.68 -4.40 3.86
C GLN A 26 -0.01 -4.68 2.53
N SER A 27 0.79 -5.05 1.54
CA SER A 27 0.28 -5.54 0.26
C SER A 27 -0.58 -6.82 0.43
N GLY A 28 -1.54 -7.01 -0.45
CA GLY A 28 -2.42 -8.18 -0.48
C GLY A 28 -3.57 -8.16 0.53
N LEU A 29 -3.67 -7.16 1.43
CA LEU A 29 -4.79 -7.08 2.38
C LEU A 29 -6.12 -6.66 1.71
N VAL A 30 -6.06 -5.98 0.59
CA VAL A 30 -7.20 -5.57 -0.24
C VAL A 30 -6.85 -5.90 -1.69
N GLU A 31 -7.25 -7.08 -2.15
CA GLU A 31 -6.89 -7.58 -3.49
C GLU A 31 -7.56 -6.80 -4.63
N GLU A 32 -8.67 -6.14 -4.35
CA GLU A 32 -9.43 -5.34 -5.31
C GLU A 32 -8.76 -4.02 -5.68
N LEU A 33 -7.75 -3.60 -4.93
CA LEU A 33 -6.97 -2.40 -5.26
C LEU A 33 -6.14 -2.63 -6.51
N GLU A 34 -6.47 -1.90 -7.55
CA GLU A 34 -5.70 -1.90 -8.81
C GLU A 34 -4.78 -0.69 -8.87
N ALA A 35 -3.59 -0.91 -9.40
CA ALA A 35 -2.62 0.14 -9.66
C ALA A 35 -1.84 -0.14 -10.95
N ASP A 36 -1.30 0.92 -11.55
CA ASP A 36 -0.46 0.84 -12.74
C ASP A 36 0.98 1.21 -12.36
N ILE A 37 1.94 0.41 -12.82
CA ILE A 37 3.37 0.71 -12.72
C ILE A 37 3.80 1.22 -14.10
N VAL A 38 4.17 2.50 -14.15
CA VAL A 38 4.60 3.20 -15.36
C VAL A 38 6.10 3.38 -15.30
N PHE A 39 6.79 2.84 -16.29
CA PHE A 39 8.25 2.90 -16.36
C PHE A 39 8.75 4.29 -16.77
N GLU A 40 9.90 4.67 -16.23
CA GLU A 40 10.64 5.83 -16.70
C GLU A 40 11.08 5.64 -18.17
N PRO A 41 11.18 6.72 -18.98
CA PRO A 41 11.50 6.62 -20.42
C PRO A 41 12.73 5.78 -20.73
N ALA A 42 13.75 5.80 -19.87
CA ALA A 42 14.98 5.03 -20.06
C ALA A 42 14.78 3.50 -19.88
N TYR A 43 13.68 3.06 -19.29
CA TYR A 43 13.40 1.66 -18.92
C TYR A 43 12.16 1.08 -19.60
N GLN A 44 11.61 1.76 -20.60
CA GLN A 44 10.38 1.35 -21.33
C GLN A 44 10.64 0.27 -22.40
N ASN A 45 11.73 -0.46 -22.31
CA ASN A 45 12.04 -1.52 -23.26
C ASN A 45 11.19 -2.77 -22.98
N PRO A 46 10.30 -3.22 -23.90
CA PRO A 46 9.45 -4.39 -23.68
C PRO A 46 10.23 -5.70 -23.49
N ASP A 47 11.47 -5.78 -24.00
CA ASP A 47 12.31 -6.97 -23.82
C ASP A 47 12.68 -7.20 -22.34
N ALA A 48 12.70 -6.16 -21.53
CA ALA A 48 12.92 -6.27 -20.08
C ALA A 48 11.78 -6.96 -19.33
N LEU A 49 10.60 -7.07 -19.95
CA LEU A 49 9.41 -7.69 -19.37
C LEU A 49 9.12 -9.08 -19.95
N ARG A 50 9.94 -9.54 -20.90
CA ARG A 50 9.74 -10.83 -21.55
C ARG A 50 9.77 -11.98 -20.54
N GLY A 51 8.68 -12.77 -20.48
CA GLY A 51 8.50 -13.87 -19.57
C GLY A 51 7.94 -13.47 -18.20
N LEU A 52 7.72 -12.17 -17.94
CA LEU A 52 7.12 -11.73 -16.68
C LEU A 52 5.64 -12.11 -16.59
N GLU A 53 4.96 -12.25 -17.72
CA GLU A 53 3.57 -12.70 -17.87
C GLU A 53 3.29 -14.09 -17.32
N ASP A 54 4.33 -14.94 -17.21
CA ASP A 54 4.22 -16.29 -16.66
C ASP A 54 4.15 -16.31 -15.12
N PHE A 55 4.41 -15.16 -14.47
CA PHE A 55 4.37 -15.03 -13.02
C PHE A 55 3.07 -14.39 -12.53
N SER A 56 2.45 -15.00 -11.53
CA SER A 56 1.23 -14.47 -10.91
C SER A 56 1.48 -13.32 -9.94
N HIS A 57 2.67 -13.26 -9.34
CA HIS A 57 3.04 -12.26 -8.35
C HIS A 57 4.45 -11.74 -8.60
N ILE A 58 4.66 -10.48 -8.20
CA ILE A 58 5.96 -9.81 -8.29
C ILE A 58 6.27 -9.09 -6.99
N TRP A 59 7.57 -8.99 -6.68
CA TRP A 59 8.10 -8.11 -5.66
C TRP A 59 8.35 -6.72 -6.25
N LEU A 60 7.80 -5.69 -5.61
CA LEU A 60 8.16 -4.30 -5.84
C LEU A 60 9.16 -3.88 -4.76
N ILE A 61 10.33 -3.40 -5.16
CA ILE A 61 11.32 -2.79 -4.29
C ILE A 61 11.23 -1.29 -4.52
N TRP A 62 10.88 -0.53 -3.47
CA TRP A 62 10.52 0.88 -3.61
C TRP A 62 11.04 1.74 -2.45
N VAL A 63 10.91 3.04 -2.55
CA VAL A 63 11.43 4.01 -1.57
C VAL A 63 10.28 4.68 -0.83
N PHE A 64 10.38 4.81 0.48
CA PHE A 64 9.55 5.70 1.29
C PHE A 64 9.99 7.16 1.09
N ASP A 65 9.83 7.70 -0.13
CA ASP A 65 10.30 9.02 -0.55
C ASP A 65 9.76 10.16 0.35
N ARG A 66 8.51 10.02 0.82
CA ARG A 66 7.84 11.00 1.71
C ARG A 66 8.23 10.86 3.19
N ALA A 67 9.10 9.92 3.55
CA ALA A 67 9.52 9.67 4.92
C ALA A 67 11.04 9.74 5.13
N ILE A 68 11.77 10.27 4.15
CA ILE A 68 13.22 10.45 4.23
C ILE A 68 13.56 11.43 5.35
N ARG A 69 14.57 11.10 6.16
CA ARG A 69 15.07 11.93 7.26
C ARG A 69 16.59 12.00 7.20
N ASP A 70 17.14 13.11 7.66
CA ASP A 70 18.59 13.31 7.75
C ASP A 70 19.24 12.37 8.79
N THR A 71 18.48 11.99 9.81
CA THR A 71 18.94 11.10 10.88
C THR A 71 17.96 9.93 11.06
N TRP A 72 18.51 8.78 11.39
CA TRP A 72 17.73 7.59 11.71
C TRP A 72 17.70 7.31 13.21
N SER A 73 16.75 6.53 13.67
CA SER A 73 16.67 6.06 15.05
C SER A 73 16.81 4.54 15.11
N PRO A 74 17.61 3.99 16.05
CA PRO A 74 17.73 2.54 16.20
C PRO A 74 16.43 1.88 16.67
N THR A 75 15.50 2.67 17.23
CA THR A 75 14.21 2.16 17.70
C THR A 75 13.04 2.98 17.16
N VAL A 76 11.91 2.31 16.97
CA VAL A 76 10.63 2.89 16.60
C VAL A 76 9.52 2.41 17.54
N ARG A 77 8.36 3.05 17.52
CA ARG A 77 7.17 2.63 18.27
C ARG A 77 6.10 2.17 17.30
N PRO A 78 5.96 0.85 17.06
CA PRO A 78 4.95 0.33 16.16
C PRO A 78 3.55 0.65 16.69
N PRO A 79 2.65 1.23 15.88
CA PRO A 79 1.26 1.52 16.27
C PRO A 79 0.53 0.26 16.77
N ARG A 80 0.85 -0.90 16.19
CA ARG A 80 0.31 -2.20 16.55
C ARG A 80 0.55 -2.60 18.01
N LEU A 81 1.64 -2.11 18.62
CA LEU A 81 1.98 -2.32 20.03
C LEU A 81 1.50 -1.16 20.92
N GLY A 82 0.43 -0.47 20.51
CA GLY A 82 -0.16 0.66 21.26
C GLY A 82 0.68 1.94 21.23
N GLY A 83 1.75 1.99 20.41
CA GLY A 83 2.61 3.17 20.26
C GLY A 83 3.53 3.47 21.44
N ASN A 84 3.48 2.69 22.53
CA ASN A 84 4.30 2.89 23.74
C ASN A 84 5.52 1.97 23.80
N THR A 85 5.42 0.77 23.23
CA THR A 85 6.53 -0.19 23.20
C THR A 85 7.54 0.16 22.12
N ARG A 86 8.83 0.25 22.50
CA ARG A 86 9.93 0.45 21.55
C ARG A 86 10.40 -0.88 20.99
N MET A 87 10.58 -0.92 19.67
CA MET A 87 11.16 -2.05 18.95
C MET A 87 12.36 -1.60 18.14
N GLY A 88 13.35 -2.48 17.96
CA GLY A 88 14.45 -2.23 17.04
C GLY A 88 13.91 -1.97 15.62
N VAL A 89 14.45 -0.97 14.93
CA VAL A 89 13.95 -0.58 13.60
C VAL A 89 14.01 -1.75 12.60
N PHE A 90 15.02 -2.61 12.70
CA PHE A 90 15.19 -3.78 11.84
C PHE A 90 14.23 -4.94 12.16
N ALA A 91 13.59 -4.92 13.32
CA ALA A 91 12.50 -5.83 13.65
C ALA A 91 11.13 -5.32 13.17
N THR A 92 11.10 -4.26 12.37
CA THR A 92 9.88 -3.62 11.85
C THR A 92 10.00 -3.31 10.38
N ARG A 93 8.87 -2.99 9.73
CA ARG A 93 8.80 -2.43 8.37
C ARG A 93 8.58 -0.91 8.38
N SER A 94 9.07 -0.24 9.42
CA SER A 94 8.98 1.22 9.54
C SER A 94 9.78 1.94 8.45
N PRO A 95 9.26 3.06 7.88
CA PRO A 95 10.01 3.89 6.93
C PRO A 95 11.22 4.60 7.56
N PHE A 96 11.23 4.78 8.89
CA PHE A 96 12.27 5.54 9.62
C PHE A 96 13.52 4.70 9.88
N ARG A 97 14.14 4.25 8.80
CA ARG A 97 15.30 3.36 8.78
C ARG A 97 16.47 3.98 8.01
N PRO A 98 17.70 3.48 8.17
CA PRO A 98 18.88 4.08 7.51
C PRO A 98 18.76 4.18 5.99
N ASN A 99 18.23 3.14 5.37
CA ASN A 99 17.85 3.12 3.96
C ASN A 99 16.33 2.92 3.90
N PRO A 100 15.53 3.93 3.55
CA PRO A 100 14.08 3.85 3.59
C PRO A 100 13.53 3.05 2.38
N ILE A 101 14.06 1.84 2.19
CA ILE A 101 13.66 0.89 1.15
C ILE A 101 12.56 0.00 1.70
N ALA A 102 11.55 -0.23 0.89
CA ALA A 102 10.42 -1.08 1.16
C ALA A 102 10.30 -2.23 0.16
N LEU A 103 9.48 -3.20 0.51
CA LEU A 103 9.22 -4.41 -0.24
C LEU A 103 7.73 -4.74 -0.16
N SER A 104 7.08 -4.90 -1.32
CA SER A 104 5.68 -5.30 -1.42
C SER A 104 5.52 -6.42 -2.44
N CYS A 105 4.89 -7.52 -2.03
CA CYS A 105 4.46 -8.56 -2.96
C CYS A 105 3.06 -8.21 -3.48
N VAL A 106 2.92 -8.08 -4.80
CA VAL A 106 1.66 -7.72 -5.44
C VAL A 106 1.30 -8.74 -6.51
N LYS A 107 0.00 -8.89 -6.78
CA LYS A 107 -0.47 -9.75 -7.88
C LYS A 107 -0.24 -9.03 -9.21
N LEU A 108 0.39 -9.69 -10.17
CA LEU A 108 0.48 -9.20 -11.53
C LEU A 108 -0.85 -9.49 -12.25
N ALA A 109 -1.58 -8.42 -12.58
CA ALA A 109 -2.88 -8.54 -13.27
C ALA A 109 -2.75 -8.48 -14.81
N GLY A 110 -1.60 -8.04 -15.32
CA GLY A 110 -1.31 -8.03 -16.74
C GLY A 110 -0.27 -6.99 -17.15
N ILE A 111 0.14 -7.07 -18.40
CA ILE A 111 1.06 -6.13 -19.05
C ILE A 111 0.31 -5.49 -20.21
N ARG A 112 0.23 -4.17 -20.24
CA ARG A 112 -0.41 -3.40 -21.30
C ARG A 112 0.64 -2.61 -22.08
N GLN A 113 0.51 -2.59 -23.40
CA GLN A 113 1.29 -1.68 -24.24
C GLN A 113 0.51 -0.36 -24.39
N THR A 114 1.17 0.75 -24.16
CA THR A 114 0.63 2.09 -24.36
C THR A 114 1.50 2.87 -25.34
N ALA A 115 1.05 4.06 -25.75
CA ALA A 115 1.86 4.95 -26.60
C ALA A 115 3.16 5.40 -25.92
N GLU A 116 3.18 5.39 -24.57
CA GLU A 116 4.33 5.79 -23.73
C GLU A 116 5.17 4.60 -23.27
N GLY A 117 4.91 3.39 -23.81
CA GLY A 117 5.63 2.16 -23.44
C GLY A 117 4.77 1.17 -22.64
N PRO A 118 5.41 0.10 -22.15
CA PRO A 118 4.72 -0.93 -21.38
C PRO A 118 4.32 -0.43 -19.98
N VAL A 119 3.17 -0.89 -19.51
CA VAL A 119 2.62 -0.61 -18.17
C VAL A 119 2.24 -1.93 -17.53
N LEU A 120 2.66 -2.16 -16.27
CA LEU A 120 2.21 -3.32 -15.50
C LEU A 120 0.96 -2.94 -14.70
N ARG A 121 -0.13 -3.68 -14.90
CA ARG A 121 -1.29 -3.63 -14.02
C ARG A 121 -1.07 -4.60 -12.86
N VAL A 122 -1.18 -4.10 -11.62
CA VAL A 122 -1.03 -4.90 -10.39
C VAL A 122 -2.25 -4.78 -9.50
N ARG A 123 -2.42 -5.75 -8.58
CA ARG A 123 -3.47 -5.74 -7.56
C ARG A 123 -2.88 -5.90 -6.17
N GLY A 124 -3.59 -5.35 -5.18
CA GLY A 124 -3.22 -5.46 -3.78
C GLY A 124 -2.02 -4.60 -3.37
N ALA A 125 -1.71 -3.52 -4.09
CA ALA A 125 -0.61 -2.63 -3.76
C ALA A 125 -0.92 -1.77 -2.52
N ASP A 126 0.09 -1.56 -1.68
CA ASP A 126 0.07 -0.75 -0.45
C ASP A 126 0.93 0.51 -0.58
N LEU A 127 0.90 1.14 -1.75
CA LEU A 127 1.74 2.29 -2.09
C LEU A 127 0.90 3.53 -2.40
N VAL A 128 1.41 4.68 -1.98
CA VAL A 128 0.85 5.99 -2.34
C VAL A 128 1.14 6.30 -3.81
N ASN A 129 0.23 7.01 -4.46
CA ASN A 129 0.39 7.46 -5.84
C ASN A 129 1.71 8.24 -6.04
N GLY A 130 2.44 7.93 -7.11
CA GLY A 130 3.72 8.51 -7.44
C GLY A 130 4.92 7.94 -6.69
N THR A 131 4.73 6.89 -5.86
CA THR A 131 5.87 6.26 -5.16
C THR A 131 6.87 5.67 -6.15
N PRO A 132 8.18 5.99 -6.01
CA PRO A 132 9.22 5.51 -6.91
C PRO A 132 9.56 4.03 -6.67
N ILE A 133 9.60 3.26 -7.75
CA ILE A 133 9.98 1.85 -7.79
C ILE A 133 11.45 1.76 -8.22
N LEU A 134 12.27 1.05 -7.43
CA LEU A 134 13.70 0.86 -7.69
C LEU A 134 13.99 -0.41 -8.48
N ASP A 135 13.18 -1.47 -8.26
CA ASP A 135 13.38 -2.77 -8.89
C ASP A 135 12.10 -3.60 -8.85
N ILE A 136 11.98 -4.53 -9.79
CA ILE A 136 10.89 -5.50 -9.88
C ILE A 136 11.51 -6.89 -10.01
N LYS A 137 11.03 -7.84 -9.20
CA LYS A 137 11.47 -9.24 -9.26
C LYS A 137 10.27 -10.17 -9.29
N PRO A 138 10.33 -11.30 -10.00
CA PRO A 138 9.28 -12.30 -9.91
C PRO A 138 9.22 -12.91 -8.51
N TYR A 139 8.01 -13.23 -8.04
CA TYR A 139 7.82 -14.05 -6.85
C TYR A 139 8.04 -15.53 -7.22
N ILE A 140 8.91 -16.19 -6.46
CA ILE A 140 9.29 -17.59 -6.70
C ILE A 140 8.77 -18.45 -5.54
N PRO A 141 7.66 -19.21 -5.72
CA PRO A 141 6.98 -19.88 -4.60
C PRO A 141 7.86 -20.78 -3.74
N TYR A 142 8.74 -21.54 -4.33
CA TYR A 142 9.60 -22.45 -3.57
C TYR A 142 10.70 -21.75 -2.76
N ALA A 143 11.04 -20.50 -3.11
CA ALA A 143 12.09 -19.72 -2.46
C ALA A 143 11.51 -18.65 -1.50
N ASP A 144 10.35 -18.08 -1.85
CA ASP A 144 9.78 -16.93 -1.14
C ASP A 144 8.73 -17.34 -0.09
N ASN A 145 8.11 -18.53 -0.24
CA ASN A 145 7.09 -19.01 0.68
C ASN A 145 7.71 -19.80 1.83
N HIS A 146 7.53 -19.33 3.06
CA HIS A 146 7.96 -19.98 4.30
C HIS A 146 6.76 -20.17 5.24
N PRO A 147 5.96 -21.24 5.08
CA PRO A 147 4.73 -21.45 5.88
C PRO A 147 4.97 -21.53 7.39
N ASP A 148 6.13 -21.99 7.81
CA ASP A 148 6.56 -22.20 9.22
C ASP A 148 7.26 -20.96 9.80
N ALA A 149 7.33 -19.85 9.05
CA ALA A 149 8.02 -18.64 9.52
C ALA A 149 7.33 -18.03 10.75
N LEU A 150 8.11 -17.66 11.76
CA LEU A 150 7.62 -16.98 12.94
C LEU A 150 7.47 -15.48 12.68
N GLY A 151 6.27 -14.96 12.81
CA GLY A 151 5.93 -13.55 12.55
C GLY A 151 6.24 -12.58 13.71
N GLY A 152 6.77 -13.05 14.84
CA GLY A 152 7.02 -12.22 16.02
C GLY A 152 5.76 -11.48 16.48
N PHE A 153 5.89 -10.20 16.83
CA PHE A 153 4.74 -9.38 17.22
C PHE A 153 3.75 -9.12 16.06
N ALA A 154 4.09 -9.48 14.84
CA ALA A 154 3.29 -9.31 13.64
C ALA A 154 2.72 -10.65 13.10
N ALA A 155 2.77 -11.73 13.89
CA ALA A 155 2.35 -13.07 13.47
C ALA A 155 0.87 -13.16 13.05
N VAL A 156 0.02 -12.33 13.63
CA VAL A 156 -1.42 -12.28 13.29
C VAL A 156 -1.71 -10.96 12.59
N PRO A 157 -2.61 -10.89 11.60
CA PRO A 157 -3.06 -9.62 11.03
C PRO A 157 -3.56 -8.65 12.12
N ALA A 158 -3.37 -7.35 11.94
CA ALA A 158 -3.76 -6.37 12.93
C ALA A 158 -5.27 -6.15 12.92
N GLY A 159 -5.94 -6.61 13.97
CA GLY A 159 -7.36 -6.36 14.20
C GLY A 159 -8.28 -7.29 13.41
N GLU A 160 -9.55 -7.30 13.80
CA GLU A 160 -10.65 -7.83 13.01
C GLU A 160 -11.02 -6.80 11.93
N THR A 161 -11.51 -7.25 10.80
CA THR A 161 -12.05 -6.36 9.77
C THR A 161 -13.36 -5.73 10.28
N LEU A 162 -13.52 -4.42 10.04
CA LEU A 162 -14.76 -3.73 10.42
C LEU A 162 -15.91 -4.11 9.49
N SER A 163 -17.11 -4.14 10.04
CA SER A 163 -18.35 -4.14 9.26
C SER A 163 -18.55 -2.78 8.62
N VAL A 164 -18.61 -2.70 7.27
CA VAL A 164 -18.67 -1.45 6.54
C VAL A 164 -20.08 -1.18 6.01
N SER A 165 -20.68 -0.08 6.45
CA SER A 165 -21.95 0.44 5.94
C SER A 165 -21.69 1.66 5.07
N ILE A 166 -22.05 1.57 3.79
CA ILE A 166 -22.00 2.68 2.83
C ILE A 166 -23.42 2.88 2.30
N PRO A 167 -24.06 4.03 2.54
CA PRO A 167 -25.37 4.34 1.94
C PRO A 167 -25.32 4.20 0.42
N PRO A 168 -26.30 3.53 -0.24
CA PRO A 168 -26.26 3.28 -1.66
C PRO A 168 -26.10 4.54 -2.52
N ALA A 169 -26.71 5.66 -2.11
CA ALA A 169 -26.58 6.94 -2.81
C ALA A 169 -25.17 7.53 -2.76
N LEU A 170 -24.40 7.29 -1.69
CA LEU A 170 -23.02 7.70 -1.58
C LEU A 170 -22.11 6.77 -2.40
N LEU A 171 -22.33 5.46 -2.30
CA LEU A 171 -21.55 4.48 -3.06
C LEU A 171 -21.68 4.68 -4.58
N ALA A 172 -22.87 5.06 -5.06
CA ALA A 172 -23.13 5.33 -6.47
C ALA A 172 -22.32 6.50 -7.05
N GLN A 173 -21.72 7.35 -6.22
CA GLN A 173 -20.82 8.42 -6.66
C GLN A 173 -19.43 7.90 -7.04
N VAL A 174 -19.04 6.72 -6.50
CA VAL A 174 -17.76 6.09 -6.80
C VAL A 174 -17.91 5.19 -8.03
N PRO A 175 -16.97 5.22 -9.01
CA PRO A 175 -17.00 4.32 -10.16
C PRO A 175 -17.14 2.86 -9.74
N ALA A 176 -17.96 2.10 -10.46
CA ALA A 176 -18.33 0.73 -10.08
C ALA A 176 -17.12 -0.18 -9.84
N GLU A 177 -16.09 -0.02 -10.66
CA GLU A 177 -14.82 -0.77 -10.56
C GLU A 177 -13.98 -0.45 -9.32
N ARG A 178 -14.30 0.65 -8.61
CA ARG A 178 -13.60 1.08 -7.38
C ARG A 178 -14.39 0.80 -6.10
N GLN A 179 -15.65 0.41 -6.20
CA GLN A 179 -16.53 0.27 -5.04
C GLN A 179 -16.09 -0.83 -4.08
N GLU A 180 -15.71 -2.00 -4.61
CA GLU A 180 -15.23 -3.12 -3.77
C GLU A 180 -13.87 -2.81 -3.14
N ALA A 181 -12.97 -2.17 -3.89
CA ALA A 181 -11.70 -1.70 -3.33
C ALA A 181 -11.91 -0.71 -2.17
N LEU A 182 -12.85 0.25 -2.31
CA LEU A 182 -13.22 1.17 -1.24
C LEU A 182 -13.76 0.43 -0.01
N ARG A 183 -14.63 -0.57 -0.19
CA ARG A 183 -15.14 -1.40 0.92
C ARG A 183 -14.01 -2.12 1.63
N GLY A 184 -13.11 -2.75 0.87
CA GLY A 184 -11.94 -3.45 1.39
C GLY A 184 -11.03 -2.53 2.20
N VAL A 185 -10.73 -1.34 1.72
CA VAL A 185 -9.92 -0.33 2.42
C VAL A 185 -10.56 0.09 3.75
N LEU A 186 -11.85 0.39 3.75
CA LEU A 186 -12.58 0.78 4.95
C LEU A 186 -12.65 -0.36 5.98
N ALA A 187 -12.80 -1.61 5.51
CA ALA A 187 -12.82 -2.79 6.37
C ALA A 187 -11.49 -3.00 7.12
N GLN A 188 -10.35 -2.52 6.57
CA GLN A 188 -9.03 -2.62 7.21
C GLN A 188 -8.80 -1.60 8.36
N ASP A 189 -9.83 -0.89 8.80
CA ASP A 189 -9.75 0.15 9.84
C ASP A 189 -8.61 1.17 9.59
N PRO A 190 -8.82 2.15 8.70
CA PRO A 190 -7.77 3.11 8.34
C PRO A 190 -7.43 4.09 9.46
N ARG A 191 -8.25 4.19 10.54
CA ARG A 191 -8.00 5.11 11.66
C ARG A 191 -6.78 4.69 12.50
N PRO A 192 -6.18 5.64 13.25
CA PRO A 192 -5.18 5.32 14.26
C PRO A 192 -5.79 4.48 15.40
N HIS A 193 -5.21 3.32 15.71
CA HIS A 193 -5.73 2.35 16.69
C HIS A 193 -5.95 2.87 18.12
N TYR A 194 -5.32 3.99 18.50
CA TYR A 194 -5.48 4.59 19.82
C TYR A 194 -6.70 5.53 19.92
N GLN A 195 -7.40 5.75 18.82
CA GLN A 195 -8.58 6.63 18.77
C GLN A 195 -9.85 5.77 18.80
N LYS A 196 -10.67 5.98 19.84
CA LYS A 196 -11.91 5.21 20.09
C LYS A 196 -13.15 6.10 20.26
N ASP A 197 -13.08 7.34 19.77
CA ASP A 197 -14.21 8.27 19.82
C ASP A 197 -15.21 7.94 18.70
N PRO A 198 -16.45 7.47 19.02
CA PRO A 198 -17.43 7.07 18.01
C PRO A 198 -18.03 8.26 17.25
N GLU A 199 -17.99 9.46 17.83
CA GLU A 199 -18.51 10.68 17.19
C GLU A 199 -17.49 11.33 16.25
N ARG A 200 -16.24 10.90 16.29
CA ARG A 200 -15.20 11.48 15.46
C ARG A 200 -15.36 11.10 14.01
N VAL A 201 -15.41 12.11 13.15
CA VAL A 201 -15.40 11.95 11.69
C VAL A 201 -13.95 11.90 11.20
N TYR A 202 -13.63 10.83 10.50
CA TYR A 202 -12.36 10.63 9.79
C TYR A 202 -12.57 10.88 8.30
N GLY A 203 -11.54 11.29 7.59
CA GLY A 203 -11.59 11.48 6.14
C GLY A 203 -10.29 11.08 5.47
N PHE A 204 -10.36 10.58 4.24
CA PHE A 204 -9.21 10.30 3.39
C PHE A 204 -9.57 10.40 1.92
N SER A 205 -8.55 10.62 1.08
CA SER A 205 -8.69 10.65 -0.37
C SER A 205 -8.53 9.26 -0.96
N PHE A 206 -9.50 8.84 -1.79
CA PHE A 206 -9.48 7.58 -2.51
C PHE A 206 -10.05 7.75 -3.91
N ALA A 207 -9.31 7.35 -4.94
CA ALA A 207 -9.75 7.38 -6.35
C ALA A 207 -10.30 8.75 -6.81
N GLY A 208 -9.77 9.85 -6.30
CA GLY A 208 -10.24 11.22 -6.61
C GLY A 208 -11.46 11.66 -5.81
N PHE A 209 -11.85 10.92 -4.77
CA PHE A 209 -12.93 11.29 -3.85
C PHE A 209 -12.39 11.50 -2.44
N GLU A 210 -13.00 12.43 -1.70
CA GLU A 210 -12.88 12.53 -0.26
C GLU A 210 -13.96 11.69 0.40
N VAL A 211 -13.56 10.70 1.20
CA VAL A 211 -14.45 9.76 1.90
C VAL A 211 -14.42 10.07 3.38
N ARG A 212 -15.58 10.38 3.97
CA ARG A 212 -15.74 10.66 5.40
C ARG A 212 -16.52 9.57 6.09
N PHE A 213 -16.06 9.12 7.26
CA PHE A 213 -16.66 8.03 8.00
C PHE A 213 -16.52 8.19 9.51
N THR A 214 -17.35 7.48 10.25
CA THR A 214 -17.26 7.29 11.71
C THR A 214 -17.12 5.81 12.01
N VAL A 215 -16.60 5.46 13.20
CA VAL A 215 -16.49 4.07 13.65
C VAL A 215 -16.97 3.95 15.08
N ASP A 216 -17.96 3.10 15.31
CA ASP A 216 -18.47 2.73 16.62
C ASP A 216 -18.33 1.21 16.81
N GLY A 217 -17.52 0.81 17.80
CA GLY A 217 -17.14 -0.59 17.97
C GLY A 217 -16.46 -1.17 16.74
N ASP A 218 -17.08 -2.19 16.14
CA ASP A 218 -16.68 -2.87 14.90
C ASP A 218 -17.42 -2.37 13.66
N GLN A 219 -18.32 -1.38 13.82
CA GLN A 219 -19.13 -0.83 12.74
C GLN A 219 -18.53 0.48 12.21
N LEU A 220 -18.11 0.48 10.94
CA LEU A 220 -17.75 1.68 10.20
C LEU A 220 -18.94 2.15 9.35
N THR A 221 -19.30 3.43 9.48
CA THR A 221 -20.36 4.04 8.69
C THR A 221 -19.82 5.21 7.87
N VAL A 222 -19.95 5.14 6.55
CA VAL A 222 -19.62 6.25 5.66
C VAL A 222 -20.68 7.34 5.78
N ARG A 223 -20.25 8.57 6.02
CA ARG A 223 -21.10 9.74 6.24
C ARG A 223 -21.19 10.63 5.01
N ASP A 224 -20.12 10.69 4.22
CA ASP A 224 -20.04 11.54 3.05
C ASP A 224 -19.03 10.98 2.03
N ILE A 225 -19.28 11.16 0.75
CA ILE A 225 -18.36 10.92 -0.36
C ILE A 225 -18.56 12.09 -1.34
N ARG A 226 -17.50 12.78 -1.69
CA ARG A 226 -17.54 13.89 -2.64
C ARG A 226 -16.26 13.93 -3.48
N PRO A 227 -16.27 14.49 -4.70
CA PRO A 227 -15.04 14.70 -5.46
C PRO A 227 -14.00 15.45 -4.61
N ALA A 228 -12.72 15.01 -4.68
CA ALA A 228 -11.62 15.73 -4.06
C ALA A 228 -11.38 17.06 -4.80
N GLU A 229 -11.08 18.14 -4.06
CA GLU A 229 -10.75 19.44 -4.63
C GLU A 229 -9.39 19.45 -5.31
#